data_26e3003b09c875ec6067018577377954
#
_entry.id   26e3003b09c875ec6067018577377954
#
_cell.length_a   1.000
_cell.length_b   1.000
_cell.length_c   1.000
_cell.angle_alpha   90.00
_cell.angle_beta   90.00
_cell.angle_gamma   90.00
#
_symmetry.space_group_name_H-M   'P 1'
#
loop_
_entity.id
_entity.type
_entity.pdbx_description
1 polymer ?
#
loop_
_entity_poly.entity_id
_entity_poly.type
_entity_poly.pdbx_seq_one_letter_code
_entity_poly.pdbx_strand_id
1 'polypeptide(L)'
;FLSSILASSGCLEDTDDEEIFYENNNDDNNSDDSQNNNGNNNNQNNNGQNQNDDSDNDGYDDNIDKFPNDPNEWKDSDEDGIGDNSDDFPNDKCATNDMDDDGKPDSIKQNCNTSLVEDDDIDGDGFNNTIELLLGTNPESPSSRPIDYDQDGIPDGIDDDMDNDGMNNSLDSCPRGNIDWEAGNSNDDWDMDGCKDSTEDKDDDNDGINDRNDECEETPLNEIANDEGCSASQRDTDGDGIVDSLDICWGDDSTGDSDGDGLCSDGDQCPDGPFLYGEEVDDNGCSYFEKPIPWNNGPYSNAYMGTVDDFTVPEPIDENLNFTNNWKFKDEWNGKNNYVFVIYNPLNPDSVITWNSANPIGQAT
;
A
#
# COMPACT_ATOMS: atom_id res chain seq x y z
N PHE A 1 11.72 25.14 12.83
CA PHE A 1 12.90 25.76 12.19
C PHE A 1 12.74 25.64 10.69
N LEU A 2 12.52 26.80 10.07
CA LEU A 2 12.53 26.99 8.62
C LEU A 2 13.93 26.70 8.07
N SER A 3 14.00 26.05 6.92
CA SER A 3 15.07 26.32 5.98
C SER A 3 14.55 26.06 4.56
N SER A 4 14.36 27.15 3.86
CA SER A 4 14.11 27.27 2.43
C SER A 4 15.35 26.86 1.66
N ILE A 5 15.19 26.05 0.61
CA ILE A 5 16.16 26.00 -0.48
C ILE A 5 15.40 26.20 -1.78
N LEU A 6 15.62 27.38 -2.35
CA LEU A 6 15.41 27.71 -3.74
C LEU A 6 16.46 26.97 -4.59
N ALA A 7 16.03 26.34 -5.62
CA ALA A 7 16.91 25.99 -6.75
C ALA A 7 16.22 26.39 -8.05
N SER A 8 16.88 27.25 -8.70
CA SER A 8 16.69 27.96 -9.95
C SER A 8 16.44 27.08 -11.16
N SER A 9 15.45 27.53 -11.93
CA SER A 9 15.44 27.79 -13.39
C SER A 9 16.60 27.26 -14.22
N GLY A 10 16.26 26.44 -15.18
CA GLY A 10 17.02 26.19 -16.37
C GLY A 10 16.04 26.11 -17.54
N CYS A 11 15.86 27.26 -18.22
CA CYS A 11 15.29 27.30 -19.55
C CYS A 11 16.24 26.59 -20.51
N LEU A 12 15.72 25.73 -21.32
CA LEU A 12 16.24 25.48 -22.65
C LEU A 12 15.08 25.64 -23.61
N GLU A 13 15.14 26.74 -24.33
CA GLU A 13 14.42 26.97 -25.57
C GLU A 13 14.95 25.95 -26.59
N ASP A 14 14.05 25.23 -27.22
CA ASP A 14 14.29 24.80 -28.59
C ASP A 14 13.01 25.07 -29.39
N THR A 15 13.18 26.03 -30.24
CA THR A 15 12.30 26.47 -31.29
C THR A 15 12.49 25.54 -32.47
N ASP A 16 11.43 24.88 -32.90
CA ASP A 16 11.28 24.48 -34.29
C ASP A 16 9.81 24.60 -34.69
N ASP A 17 9.50 25.81 -35.15
CA ASP A 17 8.28 26.11 -35.93
C ASP A 17 8.43 25.47 -37.31
N GLU A 18 7.77 24.37 -37.57
CA GLU A 18 7.52 23.94 -38.94
C GLU A 18 6.17 24.45 -39.40
N GLU A 19 6.19 25.64 -40.00
CA GLU A 19 5.10 26.12 -40.86
C GLU A 19 4.98 25.21 -42.08
N ILE A 20 3.90 24.49 -42.18
CA ILE A 20 3.52 23.77 -43.41
C ILE A 20 2.86 24.76 -44.34
N PHE A 21 3.65 25.25 -45.30
CA PHE A 21 3.13 25.99 -46.44
C PHE A 21 2.44 25.04 -47.44
N TYR A 22 1.19 25.23 -47.65
CA TYR A 22 0.52 24.68 -48.83
C TYR A 22 0.84 25.57 -50.03
N GLU A 23 1.68 25.11 -50.92
CA GLU A 23 1.92 25.71 -52.22
C GLU A 23 0.70 25.51 -53.14
N ASN A 24 0.01 26.59 -53.44
CA ASN A 24 -0.91 26.67 -54.56
C ASN A 24 -0.09 26.70 -55.86
N ASN A 25 -0.02 25.59 -56.55
CA ASN A 25 0.47 25.55 -57.91
C ASN A 25 -0.58 26.00 -58.87
N ASN A 26 -0.59 27.30 -59.17
CA ASN A 26 -1.22 27.82 -60.38
C ASN A 26 -0.21 27.66 -61.52
N ASP A 27 -0.40 26.69 -62.35
CA ASP A 27 0.27 26.62 -63.64
C ASP A 27 -0.50 27.46 -64.66
N ASP A 28 0.02 28.66 -64.87
CA ASP A 28 -0.25 29.47 -66.05
C ASP A 28 0.20 28.76 -67.32
N ASN A 29 -0.71 28.42 -68.17
CA ASN A 29 -0.42 28.24 -69.59
C ASN A 29 -1.17 29.22 -70.42
N ASN A 30 -0.47 30.30 -70.66
CA ASN A 30 -0.72 31.27 -71.67
C ASN A 30 -0.58 30.66 -73.08
N SER A 31 -1.57 30.79 -73.89
CA SER A 31 -1.39 30.88 -75.37
C SER A 31 -2.48 31.75 -75.95
N ASP A 32 -1.98 32.88 -76.30
CA ASP A 32 -2.44 33.87 -77.27
C ASP A 32 -3.12 33.21 -78.48
N ASP A 33 -4.31 33.62 -78.86
CA ASP A 33 -4.57 33.91 -80.25
C ASP A 33 -5.73 34.92 -80.42
N SER A 34 -5.36 36.05 -80.95
CA SER A 34 -6.22 37.13 -81.41
C SER A 34 -7.03 36.66 -82.58
N GLN A 35 -8.34 36.91 -82.57
CA GLN A 35 -9.02 37.40 -83.80
C GLN A 35 -10.36 38.05 -83.44
N ASN A 36 -10.30 39.31 -83.68
CA ASN A 36 -11.32 40.28 -83.96
C ASN A 36 -12.46 39.77 -84.87
N ASN A 37 -13.70 39.92 -84.44
CA ASN A 37 -14.77 40.18 -85.37
C ASN A 37 -15.89 41.01 -84.72
N ASN A 38 -15.92 42.20 -85.23
CA ASN A 38 -16.94 43.20 -85.13
C ASN A 38 -18.26 42.68 -85.76
N GLY A 39 -19.35 42.65 -85.04
CA GLY A 39 -20.67 42.30 -85.52
C GLY A 39 -21.78 42.98 -84.73
N ASN A 40 -21.96 44.19 -85.04
CA ASN A 40 -23.07 44.99 -84.60
C ASN A 40 -24.41 44.34 -85.05
N ASN A 41 -25.24 43.92 -84.10
CA ASN A 41 -26.66 43.73 -84.37
C ASN A 41 -27.49 44.23 -83.19
N ASN A 42 -27.94 45.46 -83.33
CA ASN A 42 -29.11 45.95 -82.66
C ASN A 42 -30.32 45.07 -83.03
N ASN A 43 -30.83 44.35 -82.06
CA ASN A 43 -32.20 43.95 -82.11
C ASN A 43 -32.83 44.20 -80.72
N GLN A 44 -33.47 45.35 -80.62
CA GLN A 44 -34.41 45.62 -79.55
C GLN A 44 -35.61 44.71 -79.77
N ASN A 45 -35.74 43.68 -78.94
CA ASN A 45 -37.03 43.07 -78.67
C ASN A 45 -37.31 43.22 -77.21
N ASN A 46 -38.05 44.29 -76.86
CA ASN A 46 -38.78 44.38 -75.62
C ASN A 46 -39.85 43.27 -75.63
N ASN A 47 -39.56 42.15 -75.03
CA ASN A 47 -40.54 41.26 -74.47
C ASN A 47 -40.17 41.11 -73.03
N GLY A 48 -41.04 41.64 -72.15
CA GLY A 48 -40.90 41.43 -70.70
C GLY A 48 -40.92 39.95 -70.40
N GLN A 49 -39.76 39.40 -70.30
CA GLN A 49 -39.46 38.17 -69.54
C GLN A 49 -38.80 38.65 -68.27
N ASN A 50 -39.53 38.45 -67.20
CA ASN A 50 -38.89 38.40 -65.92
C ASN A 50 -37.71 37.43 -66.10
N GLN A 51 -36.49 37.94 -66.22
CA GLN A 51 -35.32 37.13 -65.90
C GLN A 51 -35.44 36.92 -64.40
N ASN A 52 -35.77 35.72 -64.01
CA ASN A 52 -35.63 35.31 -62.66
C ASN A 52 -34.14 35.39 -62.40
N ASP A 53 -33.71 36.25 -61.50
CA ASP A 53 -32.35 36.31 -61.02
C ASP A 53 -32.15 35.09 -60.18
N ASP A 54 -31.07 34.32 -60.39
CA ASP A 54 -30.57 33.21 -59.66
C ASP A 54 -29.13 33.59 -59.31
N SER A 55 -28.94 34.18 -58.12
CA SER A 55 -27.72 34.92 -57.80
C SER A 55 -26.52 33.97 -57.42
N ASP A 56 -26.76 32.78 -56.93
CA ASP A 56 -25.77 31.81 -56.55
C ASP A 56 -25.67 30.61 -57.52
N ASN A 57 -26.60 30.53 -58.47
CA ASN A 57 -26.67 29.51 -59.54
C ASN A 57 -26.95 28.09 -59.03
N ASP A 58 -27.78 27.93 -58.03
CA ASP A 58 -28.22 26.65 -57.49
C ASP A 58 -29.45 26.07 -58.23
N GLY A 59 -30.12 26.91 -59.10
CA GLY A 59 -31.26 26.53 -59.90
C GLY A 59 -32.63 27.01 -59.38
N TYR A 60 -32.60 27.73 -58.25
CA TYR A 60 -33.82 28.44 -57.75
C TYR A 60 -33.71 29.90 -57.92
N ASP A 61 -34.82 30.52 -58.35
CA ASP A 61 -34.88 31.98 -58.53
C ASP A 61 -34.85 32.73 -57.21
N ASP A 62 -34.11 33.85 -57.07
CA ASP A 62 -33.98 34.65 -55.85
C ASP A 62 -35.30 34.97 -55.14
N ASN A 63 -36.40 34.99 -55.90
CA ASN A 63 -37.72 35.33 -55.36
C ASN A 63 -38.47 34.18 -54.71
N ILE A 64 -37.96 32.96 -54.86
CA ILE A 64 -38.48 31.73 -54.23
C ILE A 64 -37.44 31.07 -53.35
N ASP A 65 -36.19 31.43 -53.53
CA ASP A 65 -35.07 31.01 -52.76
C ASP A 65 -35.04 31.71 -51.39
N LYS A 66 -34.90 30.95 -50.31
CA LYS A 66 -34.77 31.48 -48.96
C LYS A 66 -33.35 31.98 -48.68
N PHE A 67 -32.36 31.47 -49.43
CA PHE A 67 -30.91 31.76 -49.25
C PHE A 67 -30.27 32.22 -50.61
N PRO A 68 -30.66 33.31 -51.26
CA PRO A 68 -30.29 33.66 -52.63
C PRO A 68 -28.78 33.92 -52.87
N ASN A 69 -27.94 33.68 -51.96
CA ASN A 69 -26.48 33.79 -52.03
C ASN A 69 -25.74 32.57 -51.53
N ASP A 70 -26.44 31.49 -51.23
CA ASP A 70 -25.84 30.22 -50.78
C ASP A 70 -26.27 29.07 -51.71
N PRO A 71 -25.39 28.62 -52.62
CA PRO A 71 -25.72 27.62 -53.62
C PRO A 71 -25.98 26.22 -53.05
N ASN A 72 -25.90 26.05 -51.76
CA ASN A 72 -26.19 24.79 -51.07
C ASN A 72 -27.56 24.78 -50.38
N GLU A 73 -28.21 25.96 -50.27
CA GLU A 73 -29.45 26.14 -49.54
C GLU A 73 -30.49 26.90 -50.34
N TRP A 74 -31.71 26.41 -50.38
CA TRP A 74 -32.84 27.10 -51.10
C TRP A 74 -34.15 27.10 -50.32
N LYS A 75 -34.20 26.33 -49.26
CA LYS A 75 -35.42 26.10 -48.49
C LYS A 75 -35.14 26.17 -46.98
N ASP A 76 -36.07 26.75 -46.26
CA ASP A 76 -36.13 26.83 -44.80
C ASP A 76 -37.57 26.47 -44.40
N SER A 77 -37.76 25.22 -43.96
CA SER A 77 -39.08 24.63 -43.74
C SER A 77 -39.76 25.11 -42.47
N ASP A 78 -39.03 25.42 -41.44
CA ASP A 78 -39.54 25.82 -40.12
C ASP A 78 -39.33 27.33 -39.84
N GLU A 79 -38.62 27.99 -40.70
CA GLU A 79 -38.39 29.45 -40.69
C GLU A 79 -37.51 29.88 -39.49
N ASP A 80 -36.49 29.08 -39.19
CA ASP A 80 -35.57 29.39 -38.13
C ASP A 80 -34.30 30.15 -38.58
N GLY A 81 -34.05 30.18 -39.88
CA GLY A 81 -32.98 30.89 -40.55
C GLY A 81 -31.77 30.00 -40.90
N ILE A 82 -31.85 28.70 -40.69
CA ILE A 82 -30.93 27.69 -41.20
C ILE A 82 -31.62 26.97 -42.37
N GLY A 83 -30.85 26.61 -43.38
CA GLY A 83 -31.41 25.91 -44.55
C GLY A 83 -31.64 24.43 -44.26
N ASP A 84 -32.67 23.86 -44.92
CA ASP A 84 -33.07 22.47 -44.73
C ASP A 84 -31.90 21.46 -44.94
N ASN A 85 -30.86 21.83 -45.70
CA ASN A 85 -29.73 20.93 -45.97
C ASN A 85 -28.67 20.98 -44.91
N SER A 86 -28.55 22.07 -44.15
CA SER A 86 -27.60 22.30 -43.09
C SER A 86 -28.25 22.19 -41.72
N ASP A 87 -29.53 21.88 -41.66
CA ASP A 87 -30.33 21.72 -40.45
C ASP A 87 -30.65 20.24 -40.20
N ASP A 88 -30.16 19.70 -39.09
CA ASP A 88 -30.45 18.30 -38.70
C ASP A 88 -31.91 18.14 -38.26
N PHE A 89 -32.61 19.28 -37.93
CA PHE A 89 -34.01 19.31 -37.52
C PHE A 89 -34.88 20.21 -38.39
N PRO A 90 -34.92 20.05 -39.75
CA PRO A 90 -35.48 21.03 -40.70
C PRO A 90 -36.98 21.27 -40.59
N ASN A 91 -37.66 20.73 -39.60
CA ASN A 91 -39.07 20.95 -39.33
C ASN A 91 -39.35 21.39 -37.88
N ASP A 92 -38.30 21.68 -37.11
CA ASP A 92 -38.40 22.14 -35.72
C ASP A 92 -37.47 23.32 -35.43
N LYS A 93 -37.97 24.52 -35.60
CA LYS A 93 -37.24 25.77 -35.40
C LYS A 93 -36.56 25.98 -34.06
N CYS A 94 -36.71 25.03 -33.14
CA CYS A 94 -36.14 25.10 -31.82
C CYS A 94 -34.77 24.42 -31.74
N ALA A 95 -34.40 23.65 -32.74
CA ALA A 95 -33.18 22.84 -32.80
C ALA A 95 -32.55 22.92 -34.19
N THR A 96 -31.25 22.76 -34.31
CA THR A 96 -30.51 22.85 -35.57
C THR A 96 -29.38 21.86 -35.74
N ASN A 97 -28.75 21.44 -34.64
CA ASN A 97 -27.58 20.55 -34.70
C ASN A 97 -27.84 19.26 -33.95
N ASP A 98 -27.27 18.16 -34.45
CA ASP A 98 -27.25 16.80 -33.89
C ASP A 98 -25.90 16.19 -34.25
N MET A 99 -24.91 16.37 -33.34
CA MET A 99 -23.51 16.10 -33.65
C MET A 99 -23.20 14.60 -33.79
N ASP A 100 -23.93 13.75 -33.07
CA ASP A 100 -23.74 12.30 -33.10
C ASP A 100 -24.81 11.54 -33.90
N ASP A 101 -25.76 12.29 -34.50
CA ASP A 101 -26.87 11.76 -35.30
C ASP A 101 -27.82 10.81 -34.49
N ASP A 102 -27.99 11.01 -33.18
CA ASP A 102 -28.86 10.15 -32.34
C ASP A 102 -30.35 10.60 -32.38
N GLY A 103 -30.62 11.75 -32.96
CA GLY A 103 -31.96 12.33 -33.09
C GLY A 103 -32.36 13.23 -31.92
N LYS A 104 -31.45 13.58 -31.05
CA LYS A 104 -31.61 14.62 -30.04
C LYS A 104 -30.75 15.83 -30.40
N PRO A 105 -31.28 17.05 -30.28
CA PRO A 105 -30.51 18.23 -30.60
C PRO A 105 -29.44 18.52 -29.52
N ASP A 106 -28.25 18.96 -29.96
CA ASP A 106 -27.17 19.43 -29.09
C ASP A 106 -27.64 20.55 -28.15
N SER A 107 -28.59 21.37 -28.63
CA SER A 107 -29.19 22.44 -27.83
C SER A 107 -30.58 22.82 -28.32
N ILE A 108 -31.42 23.26 -27.40
CA ILE A 108 -32.74 23.79 -27.69
C ILE A 108 -32.78 25.29 -27.44
N LYS A 109 -33.29 26.07 -28.46
CA LYS A 109 -33.43 27.52 -28.33
C LYS A 109 -34.31 27.89 -27.13
N GLN A 110 -33.88 28.84 -26.32
CA GLN A 110 -34.61 29.26 -25.12
C GLN A 110 -36.01 29.81 -25.44
N ASN A 111 -37.00 29.43 -24.62
CA ASN A 111 -38.39 29.81 -24.76
C ASN A 111 -39.05 29.34 -26.07
N CYS A 112 -38.49 28.35 -26.69
CA CYS A 112 -39.06 27.69 -27.85
C CYS A 112 -39.95 26.50 -27.40
N ASN A 113 -41.00 26.20 -28.14
CA ASN A 113 -41.92 25.11 -27.78
C ASN A 113 -41.73 23.94 -28.75
N THR A 114 -41.04 22.95 -28.32
CA THR A 114 -40.77 21.71 -29.03
C THR A 114 -41.11 20.50 -28.18
N SER A 115 -41.21 19.32 -28.79
CA SER A 115 -41.26 18.04 -28.14
C SER A 115 -39.91 17.33 -28.05
N LEU A 116 -38.86 17.91 -28.65
CA LEU A 116 -37.52 17.39 -28.59
C LEU A 116 -36.97 17.54 -27.19
N VAL A 117 -36.00 16.70 -26.86
CA VAL A 117 -35.24 16.72 -25.59
C VAL A 117 -33.81 17.01 -25.95
N GLU A 118 -33.25 18.00 -25.31
CA GLU A 118 -31.84 18.35 -25.47
C GLU A 118 -30.93 17.16 -25.13
N ASP A 119 -29.89 16.98 -25.91
CA ASP A 119 -28.95 15.89 -25.73
C ASP A 119 -28.07 16.10 -24.51
N ASP A 120 -27.93 15.06 -23.72
CA ASP A 120 -27.07 15.00 -22.53
C ASP A 120 -25.70 14.34 -22.79
N ASP A 121 -25.45 13.88 -24.05
CA ASP A 121 -24.19 13.28 -24.55
C ASP A 121 -23.99 13.71 -26.02
N ILE A 122 -23.65 14.98 -26.24
CA ILE A 122 -23.64 15.67 -27.55
C ILE A 122 -22.77 14.96 -28.58
N ASP A 123 -21.66 14.38 -28.20
CA ASP A 123 -20.73 13.74 -29.13
C ASP A 123 -20.86 12.22 -29.21
N GLY A 124 -21.77 11.64 -28.42
CA GLY A 124 -22.11 10.22 -28.45
C GLY A 124 -21.00 9.29 -27.97
N ASP A 125 -20.10 9.78 -27.14
CA ASP A 125 -18.97 8.99 -26.69
C ASP A 125 -19.26 8.07 -25.49
N GLY A 126 -20.46 8.25 -24.91
CA GLY A 126 -20.99 7.46 -23.78
C GLY A 126 -20.88 8.14 -22.43
N PHE A 127 -20.32 9.34 -22.37
CA PHE A 127 -20.22 10.14 -21.15
C PHE A 127 -21.12 11.40 -21.27
N ASN A 128 -21.80 11.69 -20.18
CA ASN A 128 -22.72 12.82 -20.14
C ASN A 128 -21.95 14.16 -20.13
N ASN A 129 -22.41 15.15 -20.91
CA ASN A 129 -21.84 16.51 -21.02
C ASN A 129 -21.48 17.13 -19.65
N THR A 130 -22.33 16.92 -18.64
CA THR A 130 -22.11 17.47 -17.30
C THR A 130 -20.92 16.82 -16.60
N ILE A 131 -20.75 15.52 -16.77
CA ILE A 131 -19.63 14.74 -16.22
C ILE A 131 -18.34 15.15 -16.90
N GLU A 132 -18.36 15.28 -18.21
CA GLU A 132 -17.21 15.71 -19.00
C GLU A 132 -16.72 17.10 -18.59
N LEU A 133 -17.63 18.07 -18.50
CA LEU A 133 -17.30 19.42 -18.01
C LEU A 133 -16.76 19.40 -16.57
N LEU A 134 -17.29 18.52 -15.71
CA LEU A 134 -16.80 18.36 -14.34
C LEU A 134 -15.37 17.84 -14.32
N LEU A 135 -15.06 16.89 -15.19
CA LEU A 135 -13.76 16.22 -15.26
C LEU A 135 -12.76 16.94 -16.20
N GLY A 136 -13.24 17.96 -16.95
CA GLY A 136 -12.42 18.81 -17.79
C GLY A 136 -12.15 18.25 -19.19
N THR A 137 -12.99 17.34 -19.65
CA THR A 137 -13.04 16.88 -21.05
C THR A 137 -13.97 17.76 -21.89
N ASN A 138 -14.05 17.53 -23.17
CA ASN A 138 -14.81 18.36 -24.11
C ASN A 138 -16.04 17.61 -24.63
N PRO A 139 -17.27 18.04 -24.25
CA PRO A 139 -18.52 17.39 -24.66
C PRO A 139 -18.85 17.44 -26.17
N GLU A 140 -18.04 18.10 -26.95
CA GLU A 140 -18.22 18.22 -28.41
C GLU A 140 -17.14 17.45 -29.18
N SER A 141 -16.43 16.51 -28.50
CA SER A 141 -15.30 15.78 -29.11
C SER A 141 -15.24 14.34 -28.67
N PRO A 142 -15.70 13.36 -29.43
CA PRO A 142 -15.73 11.94 -29.07
C PRO A 142 -14.36 11.32 -28.74
N SER A 143 -13.28 12.04 -29.01
CA SER A 143 -11.92 11.65 -28.65
C SER A 143 -11.44 12.22 -27.32
N SER A 144 -12.20 13.12 -26.71
CA SER A 144 -11.86 13.80 -25.45
C SER A 144 -12.60 13.17 -24.26
N ARG A 145 -12.52 11.86 -24.12
CA ARG A 145 -13.23 11.09 -23.11
C ARG A 145 -12.61 11.20 -21.74
N PRO A 146 -13.40 11.23 -20.65
CA PRO A 146 -12.89 10.95 -19.32
C PRO A 146 -12.20 9.58 -19.25
N ILE A 147 -11.24 9.45 -18.32
CA ILE A 147 -10.63 8.14 -18.07
C ILE A 147 -11.64 7.30 -17.29
N ASP A 148 -11.82 6.08 -17.74
CA ASP A 148 -12.67 5.04 -17.17
C ASP A 148 -11.83 3.73 -17.25
N TYR A 149 -11.24 3.34 -16.12
CA TYR A 149 -10.20 2.32 -16.10
C TYR A 149 -10.78 0.92 -16.31
N ASP A 150 -11.87 0.58 -15.62
CA ASP A 150 -12.53 -0.72 -15.66
C ASP A 150 -13.62 -0.80 -16.74
N GLN A 151 -13.98 0.34 -17.35
CA GLN A 151 -14.96 0.49 -18.42
C GLN A 151 -16.39 0.12 -17.97
N ASP A 152 -16.74 0.41 -16.74
CA ASP A 152 -18.10 0.21 -16.22
C ASP A 152 -19.06 1.36 -16.56
N GLY A 153 -18.51 2.46 -17.12
CA GLY A 153 -19.26 3.67 -17.52
C GLY A 153 -19.26 4.77 -16.44
N ILE A 154 -18.55 4.59 -15.35
CA ILE A 154 -18.31 5.61 -14.33
C ILE A 154 -16.85 6.06 -14.46
N PRO A 155 -16.59 7.32 -14.84
CA PRO A 155 -15.19 7.77 -14.95
C PRO A 155 -14.45 7.78 -13.60
N ASP A 156 -13.16 7.45 -13.61
CA ASP A 156 -12.27 7.39 -12.45
C ASP A 156 -12.37 8.60 -11.50
N GLY A 157 -12.67 9.78 -12.07
CA GLY A 157 -12.74 11.03 -11.29
C GLY A 157 -13.94 11.13 -10.35
N ILE A 158 -14.93 10.28 -10.53
CA ILE A 158 -16.16 10.19 -9.72
C ILE A 158 -16.49 8.76 -9.31
N ASP A 159 -15.62 7.82 -9.63
CA ASP A 159 -15.74 6.42 -9.28
C ASP A 159 -15.20 6.17 -7.87
N ASP A 160 -15.93 5.42 -7.08
CA ASP A 160 -15.54 5.00 -5.74
C ASP A 160 -14.74 3.68 -5.74
N ASP A 161 -14.68 2.95 -6.88
CA ASP A 161 -14.06 1.64 -7.07
C ASP A 161 -13.55 1.49 -8.52
N MET A 162 -12.38 2.12 -8.80
CA MET A 162 -11.88 2.37 -10.16
C MET A 162 -11.49 1.14 -10.97
N ASP A 163 -11.23 0.00 -10.33
CA ASP A 163 -10.90 -1.27 -10.99
C ASP A 163 -11.97 -2.35 -10.82
N ASN A 164 -13.04 -1.98 -10.07
CA ASN A 164 -14.25 -2.78 -9.88
C ASN A 164 -13.96 -4.17 -9.29
N ASP A 165 -13.00 -4.20 -8.36
CA ASP A 165 -12.65 -5.41 -7.61
C ASP A 165 -13.52 -5.62 -6.36
N GLY A 166 -14.37 -4.62 -6.03
CA GLY A 166 -15.27 -4.63 -4.89
C GLY A 166 -14.71 -3.92 -3.66
N MET A 167 -13.48 -3.40 -3.72
CA MET A 167 -12.88 -2.58 -2.68
C MET A 167 -12.92 -1.10 -3.06
N ASN A 168 -13.38 -0.26 -2.13
CA ASN A 168 -13.46 1.17 -2.37
C ASN A 168 -12.05 1.78 -2.44
N ASN A 169 -11.78 2.66 -3.42
CA ASN A 169 -10.49 3.36 -3.64
C ASN A 169 -9.82 3.92 -2.38
N SER A 170 -10.59 4.25 -1.36
CA SER A 170 -10.05 4.83 -0.12
C SER A 170 -9.50 3.79 0.85
N LEU A 171 -9.81 2.53 0.64
CA LEU A 171 -9.38 1.37 1.44
C LEU A 171 -8.45 0.46 0.65
N ASP A 172 -8.43 0.64 -0.64
CA ASP A 172 -7.69 -0.13 -1.61
C ASP A 172 -6.28 0.44 -1.79
N SER A 173 -5.27 -0.41 -1.62
CA SER A 173 -3.86 -0.07 -1.85
C SER A 173 -3.49 -0.07 -3.32
N CYS A 174 -4.31 -0.75 -4.16
CA CYS A 174 -4.13 -0.87 -5.61
C CYS A 174 -5.33 -0.37 -6.42
N PRO A 175 -5.81 0.89 -6.26
CA PRO A 175 -7.09 1.37 -6.82
C PRO A 175 -7.17 1.44 -8.34
N ARG A 176 -6.20 0.95 -9.06
CA ARG A 176 -6.13 0.69 -10.49
C ARG A 176 -5.38 -0.60 -10.74
N GLY A 177 -5.71 -1.58 -9.95
CA GLY A 177 -5.16 -2.91 -9.97
C GLY A 177 -5.73 -3.79 -11.07
N ASN A 178 -5.81 -5.06 -10.80
CA ASN A 178 -6.44 -6.01 -11.71
C ASN A 178 -7.95 -5.84 -11.72
N ILE A 179 -8.52 -5.77 -12.88
CA ILE A 179 -9.97 -5.89 -13.11
C ILE A 179 -10.37 -7.36 -13.22
N ASP A 180 -11.65 -7.67 -13.12
CA ASP A 180 -12.22 -9.03 -13.26
C ASP A 180 -11.89 -10.02 -12.11
N TRP A 181 -11.75 -9.51 -10.87
CA TRP A 181 -11.61 -10.33 -9.66
C TRP A 181 -12.38 -9.73 -8.48
N GLU A 182 -12.42 -10.38 -7.33
CA GLU A 182 -13.03 -9.86 -6.11
C GLU A 182 -11.98 -9.77 -5.01
N ALA A 183 -11.69 -8.58 -4.50
CA ALA A 183 -10.82 -8.30 -3.38
C ALA A 183 -11.41 -8.77 -2.03
N GLY A 184 -10.59 -8.82 -0.99
CA GLY A 184 -11.01 -9.22 0.36
C GLY A 184 -11.28 -10.71 0.52
N ASN A 185 -10.74 -11.52 -0.36
CA ASN A 185 -10.81 -12.99 -0.32
C ASN A 185 -9.43 -13.55 -0.05
N SER A 186 -9.23 -14.12 1.12
CA SER A 186 -7.93 -14.60 1.64
C SER A 186 -7.21 -15.67 0.82
N ASN A 187 -7.68 -16.00 -0.37
CA ASN A 187 -6.93 -16.88 -1.29
C ASN A 187 -6.22 -16.12 -2.40
N ASP A 188 -6.64 -14.88 -2.66
CA ASP A 188 -6.12 -14.03 -3.72
C ASP A 188 -5.76 -12.62 -3.21
N ASP A 189 -6.04 -12.33 -1.92
CA ASP A 189 -5.81 -11.08 -1.21
C ASP A 189 -5.75 -11.40 0.29
N TRP A 190 -4.56 -11.77 0.76
CA TRP A 190 -4.35 -12.32 2.10
C TRP A 190 -4.55 -11.29 3.21
N ASP A 191 -4.00 -10.10 3.02
CA ASP A 191 -4.06 -9.01 3.98
C ASP A 191 -5.31 -8.13 3.83
N MET A 192 -6.10 -8.36 2.78
CA MET A 192 -7.36 -7.66 2.47
C MET A 192 -7.16 -6.17 2.18
N ASP A 193 -6.12 -5.83 1.45
CA ASP A 193 -5.77 -4.45 1.11
C ASP A 193 -6.21 -4.00 -0.29
N GLY A 194 -6.77 -4.92 -1.11
CA GLY A 194 -7.26 -4.67 -2.45
C GLY A 194 -6.23 -4.92 -3.56
N CYS A 195 -5.04 -5.35 -3.22
CA CYS A 195 -4.05 -5.78 -4.18
C CYS A 195 -4.11 -7.31 -4.36
N LYS A 196 -4.01 -7.77 -5.59
CA LYS A 196 -4.04 -9.20 -5.87
C LYS A 196 -2.66 -9.83 -5.68
N ASP A 197 -2.51 -10.75 -4.71
CA ASP A 197 -1.28 -11.41 -4.30
C ASP A 197 -0.45 -11.93 -5.49
N SER A 198 -1.09 -12.57 -6.45
CA SER A 198 -0.39 -13.25 -7.54
C SER A 198 0.22 -12.33 -8.59
N THR A 199 -0.14 -11.03 -8.63
CA THR A 199 0.15 -10.16 -9.79
C THR A 199 0.58 -8.75 -9.47
N GLU A 200 0.05 -8.12 -8.44
CA GLU A 200 0.26 -6.70 -8.18
C GLU A 200 0.73 -6.41 -6.77
N ASP A 201 0.41 -7.26 -5.81
CA ASP A 201 0.98 -7.17 -4.49
C ASP A 201 2.46 -7.57 -4.51
N LYS A 202 3.21 -7.06 -3.59
CA LYS A 202 4.65 -7.34 -3.40
C LYS A 202 4.98 -7.72 -1.97
N ASP A 203 4.00 -7.64 -1.09
CA ASP A 203 4.08 -7.94 0.32
C ASP A 203 2.70 -8.49 0.70
N ASP A 204 2.42 -9.71 0.21
CA ASP A 204 1.09 -10.35 0.17
C ASP A 204 0.40 -10.42 1.54
N ASP A 205 1.15 -10.37 2.64
CA ASP A 205 0.62 -10.42 4.01
C ASP A 205 0.82 -9.12 4.81
N ASN A 206 1.47 -8.10 4.17
CA ASN A 206 1.70 -6.76 4.69
C ASN A 206 2.44 -6.76 6.05
N ASP A 207 3.36 -7.72 6.23
CA ASP A 207 4.20 -7.82 7.42
C ASP A 207 5.41 -6.88 7.39
N GLY A 208 5.68 -6.27 6.22
CA GLY A 208 6.75 -5.33 5.93
C GLY A 208 7.96 -5.95 5.25
N ILE A 209 7.92 -7.24 4.94
CA ILE A 209 8.92 -7.97 4.17
C ILE A 209 8.30 -8.35 2.83
N ASN A 210 8.96 -8.03 1.75
CA ASN A 210 8.46 -8.28 0.41
C ASN A 210 8.58 -9.77 0.06
N ASP A 211 7.59 -10.36 -0.61
CA ASP A 211 7.45 -11.81 -0.96
C ASP A 211 8.74 -12.48 -1.44
N ARG A 212 9.56 -11.73 -2.19
CA ARG A 212 10.85 -12.25 -2.67
C ARG A 212 11.83 -12.59 -1.55
N ASN A 213 11.74 -11.91 -0.43
CA ASN A 213 12.66 -11.99 0.70
C ASN A 213 11.97 -12.59 1.94
N ASP A 214 10.69 -12.82 1.84
CA ASP A 214 9.88 -13.41 2.88
C ASP A 214 10.03 -14.93 2.88
N GLU A 215 10.35 -15.50 4.04
CA GLU A 215 10.40 -16.94 4.24
C GLU A 215 9.06 -17.52 4.71
N CYS A 216 8.11 -16.65 5.10
CA CYS A 216 6.82 -17.01 5.65
C CYS A 216 5.66 -16.24 4.98
N GLU A 217 5.45 -16.47 3.68
CA GLU A 217 4.54 -15.75 2.78
C GLU A 217 3.10 -15.49 3.30
N GLU A 218 2.69 -16.04 4.41
CA GLU A 218 1.33 -15.91 4.97
C GLU A 218 1.41 -15.63 6.49
N THR A 219 2.07 -14.55 6.88
CA THR A 219 2.09 -14.10 8.27
C THR A 219 0.69 -13.71 8.73
N PRO A 220 0.21 -14.24 9.86
CA PRO A 220 -1.14 -13.94 10.33
C PRO A 220 -1.33 -12.46 10.61
N LEU A 221 -2.46 -11.90 10.15
CA LEU A 221 -2.82 -10.50 10.34
C LEU A 221 -2.69 -10.06 11.80
N ASN A 222 -2.02 -8.94 12.03
CA ASN A 222 -1.71 -8.34 13.33
C ASN A 222 -0.63 -9.06 14.15
N GLU A 223 0.05 -10.04 13.64
CA GLU A 223 1.28 -10.55 14.23
C GLU A 223 2.48 -9.72 13.74
N ILE A 224 3.56 -9.76 14.49
CA ILE A 224 4.77 -9.00 14.14
C ILE A 224 5.77 -9.99 13.58
N ALA A 225 6.19 -9.77 12.35
CA ALA A 225 7.24 -10.55 11.70
C ALA A 225 8.65 -10.12 12.17
N ASN A 226 9.59 -11.01 12.02
CA ASN A 226 11.02 -10.74 12.17
C ASN A 226 11.62 -10.21 10.83
N ASP A 227 12.93 -10.10 10.76
CA ASP A 227 13.63 -9.64 9.53
C ASP A 227 13.54 -10.63 8.35
N GLU A 228 13.10 -11.86 8.58
CA GLU A 228 12.86 -12.91 7.60
C GLU A 228 11.38 -13.06 7.20
N GLY A 229 10.48 -12.23 7.72
CA GLY A 229 9.03 -12.27 7.41
C GLY A 229 8.22 -13.25 8.28
N CYS A 230 8.81 -13.86 9.27
CA CYS A 230 8.13 -14.86 10.08
C CYS A 230 7.68 -14.32 11.44
N SER A 231 6.42 -14.53 11.78
CA SER A 231 5.90 -14.23 13.13
C SER A 231 6.27 -15.30 14.16
N ALA A 232 6.03 -14.99 15.42
CA ALA A 232 6.27 -15.96 16.49
C ALA A 232 5.38 -17.21 16.42
N SER A 233 4.23 -17.13 15.72
CA SER A 233 3.35 -18.28 15.52
C SER A 233 3.81 -19.20 14.38
N GLN A 234 4.74 -18.73 13.55
CA GLN A 234 5.26 -19.47 12.40
C GLN A 234 6.66 -20.04 12.64
N ARG A 235 7.44 -19.41 13.54
CA ARG A 235 8.79 -19.83 13.84
C ARG A 235 8.82 -20.89 14.95
N ASP A 236 9.78 -21.76 14.82
CA ASP A 236 10.25 -22.70 15.84
C ASP A 236 11.77 -22.48 15.97
N THR A 237 12.14 -21.57 16.87
CA THR A 237 13.52 -21.02 16.90
C THR A 237 14.54 -22.02 17.41
N ASP A 238 14.14 -22.93 18.28
CA ASP A 238 15.03 -23.96 18.87
C ASP A 238 14.87 -25.35 18.24
N GLY A 239 13.81 -25.56 17.44
CA GLY A 239 13.61 -26.77 16.65
C GLY A 239 13.01 -27.95 17.41
N ASP A 240 12.30 -27.70 18.50
CA ASP A 240 11.68 -28.73 19.32
C ASP A 240 10.32 -29.20 18.80
N GLY A 241 9.74 -28.45 17.84
CA GLY A 241 8.44 -28.70 17.21
C GLY A 241 7.30 -27.89 17.82
N ILE A 242 7.57 -26.98 18.73
CA ILE A 242 6.64 -25.98 19.26
C ILE A 242 7.03 -24.63 18.71
N VAL A 243 6.05 -23.87 18.26
CA VAL A 243 6.31 -22.53 17.71
C VAL A 243 6.56 -21.51 18.82
N ASP A 244 7.39 -20.49 18.57
CA ASP A 244 7.84 -19.47 19.53
C ASP A 244 6.70 -18.83 20.34
N SER A 245 5.50 -18.70 19.74
CA SER A 245 4.33 -18.11 20.42
C SER A 245 3.72 -19.02 21.50
N LEU A 246 4.00 -20.31 21.44
CA LEU A 246 3.51 -21.34 22.37
C LEU A 246 4.64 -21.93 23.19
N ASP A 247 5.88 -21.68 22.80
CA ASP A 247 7.09 -22.14 23.44
C ASP A 247 7.23 -21.50 24.82
N ILE A 248 7.50 -22.37 25.83
CA ILE A 248 7.62 -21.99 27.24
C ILE A 248 9.07 -21.71 27.59
N CYS A 249 9.99 -22.46 26.98
CA CYS A 249 11.39 -22.39 27.27
C CYS A 249 12.23 -22.89 26.08
N TRP A 250 13.47 -22.46 26.00
CA TRP A 250 14.42 -22.93 24.99
C TRP A 250 14.83 -24.38 25.24
N GLY A 251 14.45 -25.29 24.34
CA GLY A 251 14.69 -26.73 24.43
C GLY A 251 13.41 -27.57 24.32
N ASP A 252 13.38 -28.78 24.81
CA ASP A 252 12.19 -29.66 24.75
C ASP A 252 11.15 -29.25 25.81
N ASP A 253 10.12 -28.55 25.39
CA ASP A 253 8.98 -28.08 26.20
C ASP A 253 8.37 -29.18 27.08
N SER A 254 8.47 -30.46 26.67
CA SER A 254 7.96 -31.57 27.44
C SER A 254 8.69 -31.78 28.76
N THR A 255 9.89 -31.22 28.92
CA THR A 255 10.69 -31.27 30.14
C THR A 255 10.37 -30.16 31.13
N GLY A 256 9.73 -29.09 30.61
CA GLY A 256 9.30 -27.93 31.36
C GLY A 256 10.45 -27.05 31.84
N ASP A 257 10.10 -25.86 32.29
CA ASP A 257 11.01 -24.89 32.92
C ASP A 257 10.64 -24.79 34.38
N SER A 258 11.45 -25.49 35.24
CA SER A 258 11.11 -25.66 36.66
C SER A 258 11.37 -24.42 37.49
N ASP A 259 12.34 -23.61 37.13
CA ASP A 259 12.77 -22.43 37.91
C ASP A 259 12.40 -21.10 37.23
N GLY A 260 11.95 -21.15 35.96
CA GLY A 260 11.43 -19.99 35.24
C GLY A 260 12.51 -19.12 34.64
N ASP A 261 13.66 -19.67 34.29
CA ASP A 261 14.77 -18.92 33.71
C ASP A 261 14.74 -18.84 32.18
N GLY A 262 13.83 -19.60 31.55
CA GLY A 262 13.61 -19.63 30.09
C GLY A 262 14.41 -20.71 29.37
N LEU A 263 15.11 -21.60 30.09
CA LEU A 263 15.77 -22.77 29.53
C LEU A 263 15.03 -24.04 29.98
N CYS A 264 14.70 -24.93 29.03
CA CYS A 264 14.02 -26.18 29.38
C CYS A 264 14.95 -27.13 30.18
N SER A 265 14.35 -27.93 31.09
CA SER A 265 15.10 -28.74 32.02
C SER A 265 16.04 -29.79 31.39
N ASP A 266 15.84 -30.15 30.13
CA ASP A 266 16.73 -31.04 29.37
C ASP A 266 18.06 -30.36 28.97
N GLY A 267 18.00 -29.04 28.67
CA GLY A 267 19.16 -28.21 28.35
C GLY A 267 19.78 -27.51 29.56
N ASP A 268 19.02 -27.37 30.62
CA ASP A 268 19.39 -26.64 31.81
C ASP A 268 20.25 -27.50 32.77
N GLN A 269 21.43 -26.96 33.15
CA GLN A 269 22.33 -27.59 34.10
C GLN A 269 21.96 -27.29 35.56
N CYS A 270 21.10 -26.30 35.78
CA CYS A 270 20.63 -25.85 37.08
C CYS A 270 19.09 -25.85 37.20
N PRO A 271 18.39 -26.94 36.85
CA PRO A 271 16.94 -26.95 36.59
C PRO A 271 16.03 -26.74 37.82
N ASP A 272 16.55 -26.62 38.98
CA ASP A 272 15.85 -26.38 40.23
C ASP A 272 16.44 -25.17 40.98
N GLY A 273 17.17 -24.36 40.29
CA GLY A 273 17.82 -23.20 40.87
C GLY A 273 16.85 -22.11 41.33
N PRO A 274 17.23 -21.30 42.31
CA PRO A 274 16.44 -20.15 42.68
C PRO A 274 16.64 -19.00 41.67
N PHE A 275 15.90 -19.00 40.60
CA PHE A 275 15.88 -17.84 39.70
C PHE A 275 15.23 -16.65 40.41
N LEU A 276 16.02 -15.67 40.76
CA LEU A 276 15.52 -14.40 41.28
C LEU A 276 15.27 -13.45 40.11
N TYR A 277 14.07 -12.97 39.97
CA TYR A 277 13.63 -12.08 38.86
C TYR A 277 14.64 -10.96 38.62
N GLY A 278 15.24 -10.94 37.42
CA GLY A 278 16.24 -9.95 37.01
C GLY A 278 17.69 -10.39 37.20
N GLU A 279 17.97 -11.64 37.57
CA GLU A 279 19.29 -12.22 37.45
C GLU A 279 19.55 -12.64 36.00
N GLU A 280 20.81 -12.52 35.60
CA GLU A 280 21.29 -13.06 34.33
C GLU A 280 21.69 -14.51 34.53
N VAL A 281 21.15 -15.39 33.71
CA VAL A 281 21.60 -16.77 33.59
C VAL A 281 22.63 -16.91 32.45
N ASP A 282 23.48 -17.90 32.54
CA ASP A 282 24.37 -18.22 31.42
C ASP A 282 23.71 -19.18 30.42
N ASP A 283 24.41 -19.48 29.31
CA ASP A 283 23.92 -20.36 28.23
C ASP A 283 23.60 -21.82 28.74
N ASN A 284 23.81 -22.13 30.01
CA ASN A 284 23.49 -23.40 30.61
C ASN A 284 22.38 -23.32 31.68
N GLY A 285 21.66 -22.21 31.74
CA GLY A 285 20.57 -22.01 32.70
C GLY A 285 21.02 -21.74 34.14
N CYS A 286 22.29 -21.49 34.38
CA CYS A 286 22.78 -21.26 35.72
C CYS A 286 22.99 -19.78 36.02
N SER A 287 22.33 -19.29 37.07
CA SER A 287 22.62 -17.97 37.63
C SER A 287 23.99 -17.92 38.29
N TYR A 288 24.47 -16.71 38.55
CA TYR A 288 25.77 -16.56 39.25
C TYR A 288 25.81 -17.28 40.60
N PHE A 289 24.67 -17.35 41.31
CA PHE A 289 24.61 -17.95 42.65
C PHE A 289 24.51 -19.48 42.63
N GLU A 290 24.15 -20.07 41.50
CA GLU A 290 23.98 -21.50 41.30
C GLU A 290 25.25 -22.20 40.85
N LYS A 291 26.16 -21.43 40.23
CA LYS A 291 27.45 -21.98 39.80
C LYS A 291 28.25 -22.46 40.98
N PRO A 292 28.80 -23.67 40.93
CA PRO A 292 29.71 -24.14 41.97
C PRO A 292 30.88 -23.17 42.12
N ILE A 293 31.01 -22.56 43.27
CA ILE A 293 32.16 -21.70 43.53
C ILE A 293 33.40 -22.57 43.61
N PRO A 294 34.39 -22.38 42.73
CA PRO A 294 35.58 -23.20 42.72
C PRO A 294 36.35 -22.98 44.01
N TRP A 295 36.95 -24.05 44.55
CA TRP A 295 37.87 -23.92 45.68
C TRP A 295 39.04 -23.02 45.31
N ASN A 296 39.27 -22.01 46.12
CA ASN A 296 40.38 -21.10 45.98
C ASN A 296 41.12 -20.96 47.32
N ASN A 297 42.42 -21.18 47.28
CA ASN A 297 43.25 -21.01 48.46
C ASN A 297 43.48 -19.53 48.74
N GLY A 298 42.54 -18.86 49.43
CA GLY A 298 42.50 -17.47 49.90
C GLY A 298 43.54 -16.51 49.45
N PRO A 299 43.58 -15.24 49.76
CA PRO A 299 43.58 -14.73 51.14
C PRO A 299 42.15 -14.47 51.63
N TYR A 300 41.97 -14.55 52.94
CA TYR A 300 40.73 -14.23 53.64
C TYR A 300 40.22 -12.86 53.22
N SER A 301 38.97 -12.78 52.85
CA SER A 301 38.31 -11.53 52.54
C SER A 301 37.07 -11.36 53.39
N ASN A 302 36.91 -10.19 53.98
CA ASN A 302 35.65 -9.78 54.60
C ASN A 302 34.61 -9.32 53.54
N ALA A 303 34.95 -9.43 52.25
CA ALA A 303 34.06 -9.10 51.19
C ALA A 303 33.03 -10.23 51.03
N TYR A 304 31.85 -9.83 50.60
CA TYR A 304 30.82 -10.72 50.11
C TYR A 304 31.45 -11.68 49.07
N MET A 305 31.26 -12.97 49.23
CA MET A 305 31.90 -14.04 48.44
C MET A 305 33.43 -14.23 48.62
N GLY A 306 33.96 -13.87 49.76
CA GLY A 306 35.35 -14.22 50.12
C GLY A 306 35.51 -15.72 50.28
N THR A 307 36.64 -16.25 49.79
CA THR A 307 37.02 -17.65 49.95
C THR A 307 37.76 -17.88 51.30
N VAL A 308 37.67 -19.08 51.83
CA VAL A 308 38.41 -19.48 53.01
C VAL A 308 39.53 -20.44 52.62
N ASP A 309 40.64 -20.43 53.40
CA ASP A 309 41.69 -21.40 53.21
C ASP A 309 41.24 -22.82 53.64
N ASP A 310 41.92 -23.84 53.09
CA ASP A 310 41.71 -25.23 53.49
C ASP A 310 42.05 -25.39 54.95
N PHE A 311 41.18 -26.03 55.66
CA PHE A 311 41.40 -26.34 57.06
C PHE A 311 40.95 -27.77 57.38
N THR A 312 41.50 -28.30 58.41
CA THR A 312 41.25 -29.67 58.85
C THR A 312 40.71 -29.66 60.26
N VAL A 313 39.61 -30.33 60.45
CA VAL A 313 39.02 -30.54 61.81
C VAL A 313 39.12 -31.99 62.15
N PRO A 314 39.61 -32.31 63.38
CA PRO A 314 39.54 -33.69 63.80
C PRO A 314 38.09 -34.17 63.90
N GLU A 315 37.81 -35.29 63.31
CA GLU A 315 36.47 -35.89 63.35
C GLU A 315 36.36 -36.88 64.48
N PRO A 316 35.37 -36.74 65.37
CA PRO A 316 35.17 -37.72 66.46
C PRO A 316 34.62 -39.02 65.90
N ILE A 317 35.19 -40.11 66.25
CA ILE A 317 34.78 -41.45 65.83
C ILE A 317 33.79 -42.11 66.77
N ASP A 318 33.72 -41.64 68.01
CA ASP A 318 32.85 -42.21 69.05
C ASP A 318 32.38 -41.14 70.05
N GLU A 319 31.39 -41.46 70.84
CA GLU A 319 30.81 -40.63 71.89
C GLU A 319 31.81 -40.27 73.02
N ASN A 320 32.97 -40.89 73.04
CA ASN A 320 34.05 -40.60 73.99
C ASN A 320 35.06 -39.58 73.42
N LEU A 321 34.75 -38.98 72.22
CA LEU A 321 35.59 -38.00 71.54
C LEU A 321 36.99 -38.52 71.17
N ASN A 322 37.07 -39.79 70.77
CA ASN A 322 38.30 -40.30 70.14
C ASN A 322 38.36 -39.82 68.72
N PHE A 323 39.45 -39.26 68.26
CA PHE A 323 39.67 -38.70 66.97
C PHE A 323 40.70 -39.53 66.20
N THR A 324 40.30 -40.10 65.05
CA THR A 324 41.23 -40.82 64.17
C THR A 324 41.34 -40.33 62.80
N ASN A 325 40.33 -39.59 62.32
CA ASN A 325 40.32 -39.03 61.01
C ASN A 325 40.33 -37.51 61.09
N ASN A 326 40.85 -36.90 60.05
CA ASN A 326 40.80 -35.48 59.92
C ASN A 326 39.82 -35.19 58.79
N TRP A 327 38.70 -34.51 59.13
CA TRP A 327 37.81 -33.95 58.15
C TRP A 327 38.47 -32.73 57.52
N LYS A 328 38.54 -32.70 56.15
CA LYS A 328 39.11 -31.59 55.38
C LYS A 328 38.02 -30.86 54.68
N PHE A 329 37.93 -29.56 54.92
CA PHE A 329 36.91 -28.73 54.34
C PHE A 329 36.97 -28.73 52.78
N LYS A 330 38.18 -28.72 52.25
CA LYS A 330 38.40 -28.77 50.81
C LYS A 330 37.81 -30.01 50.13
N ASP A 331 37.92 -31.16 50.81
CA ASP A 331 37.45 -32.45 50.29
C ASP A 331 35.92 -32.55 50.31
N GLU A 332 35.24 -31.73 51.13
CA GLU A 332 33.77 -31.67 51.27
C GLU A 332 33.16 -30.51 50.54
N TRP A 333 34.00 -29.62 49.97
CA TRP A 333 33.51 -28.46 49.26
C TRP A 333 32.89 -28.82 47.90
N ASN A 334 31.64 -28.57 47.71
CA ASN A 334 30.93 -28.83 46.48
C ASN A 334 30.54 -27.55 45.71
N GLY A 335 30.87 -26.37 46.27
CA GLY A 335 30.57 -25.07 45.66
C GLY A 335 29.11 -24.63 45.79
N LYS A 336 28.19 -25.49 46.24
CA LYS A 336 26.76 -25.24 46.34
C LYS A 336 26.22 -25.16 47.76
N ASN A 337 26.75 -25.96 48.66
CA ASN A 337 26.22 -26.04 50.03
C ASN A 337 26.72 -24.89 50.92
N ASN A 338 25.85 -24.43 51.79
CA ASN A 338 26.21 -23.52 52.87
C ASN A 338 26.81 -24.28 54.03
N TYR A 339 28.03 -23.92 54.40
CA TYR A 339 28.72 -24.53 55.54
C TYR A 339 28.74 -23.56 56.70
N VAL A 340 28.18 -23.99 57.84
CA VAL A 340 28.15 -23.19 59.08
C VAL A 340 29.06 -23.77 60.09
N PHE A 341 30.13 -23.05 60.43
CA PHE A 341 31.10 -23.45 61.47
C PHE A 341 30.79 -22.76 62.77
N VAL A 342 30.52 -23.54 63.83
CA VAL A 342 30.30 -22.97 65.15
C VAL A 342 31.54 -23.24 65.97
N ILE A 343 32.28 -22.20 66.21
CA ILE A 343 33.47 -22.24 67.08
C ILE A 343 33.05 -21.90 68.51
N TYR A 344 33.16 -22.82 69.38
CA TYR A 344 32.87 -22.54 70.78
C TYR A 344 34.11 -22.74 71.66
N ASN A 345 34.24 -21.94 72.70
CA ASN A 345 35.26 -22.08 73.68
C ASN A 345 34.66 -22.75 74.92
N PRO A 346 35.06 -24.00 75.24
CA PRO A 346 34.48 -24.73 76.33
C PRO A 346 34.81 -24.12 77.72
N LEU A 347 35.76 -23.20 77.75
CA LEU A 347 36.12 -22.45 78.96
C LEU A 347 35.31 -21.15 79.10
N ASN A 348 34.49 -20.78 78.11
CA ASN A 348 33.62 -19.65 78.23
C ASN A 348 32.17 -20.12 78.44
N PRO A 349 31.60 -19.86 79.64
CA PRO A 349 30.23 -20.27 79.95
C PRO A 349 29.17 -19.71 78.98
N ASP A 350 29.40 -18.55 78.38
CA ASP A 350 28.47 -18.00 77.42
C ASP A 350 28.43 -18.75 76.09
N SER A 351 29.53 -19.36 75.64
CA SER A 351 29.57 -20.20 74.46
C SER A 351 28.83 -21.55 74.69
N VAL A 352 28.79 -22.06 75.90
CA VAL A 352 27.97 -23.23 76.22
C VAL A 352 26.52 -22.96 76.24
N ILE A 353 26.10 -21.74 76.63
CA ILE A 353 24.67 -21.32 76.57
C ILE A 353 24.20 -21.20 75.16
N THR A 354 25.01 -20.64 74.25
CA THR A 354 24.68 -20.51 72.85
C THR A 354 24.51 -21.83 72.12
N TRP A 355 25.34 -22.80 72.50
CA TRP A 355 25.26 -24.16 71.95
C TRP A 355 24.08 -24.99 72.52
N ASN A 356 23.76 -24.80 73.76
CA ASN A 356 22.67 -25.54 74.43
C ASN A 356 21.29 -24.88 74.29
N SER A 357 21.27 -23.63 74.01
CA SER A 357 19.99 -22.89 73.77
C SER A 357 19.49 -23.14 72.42
N ALA A 358 18.90 -24.24 72.22
CA ALA A 358 17.99 -24.46 71.15
C ALA A 358 18.60 -24.50 69.77
N ASN A 359 18.92 -25.42 69.25
CA ASN A 359 18.74 -25.65 67.81
C ASN A 359 18.42 -24.45 66.94
N PRO A 360 19.10 -23.33 67.02
CA PRO A 360 18.85 -22.24 66.11
C PRO A 360 19.40 -22.54 64.71
N ILE A 361 20.29 -23.50 64.55
CA ILE A 361 20.90 -23.92 63.29
C ILE A 361 19.96 -24.82 62.47
N GLY A 362 19.11 -25.58 63.15
CA GLY A 362 18.10 -26.40 62.46
C GLY A 362 16.83 -25.69 62.02
N GLN A 363 16.75 -24.36 62.19
CA GLN A 363 15.64 -23.54 61.75
C GLN A 363 16.08 -22.41 60.82
N ALA A 364 17.33 -22.40 60.38
CA ALA A 364 17.86 -21.40 59.46
C ALA A 364 18.18 -21.98 58.06
N THR A 365 17.43 -23.01 57.69
CA THR A 365 17.41 -23.54 56.33
C THR A 365 16.05 -23.24 55.73
#